data_4890ee769bbf4426ff4ccd7305f2bdcc
#
_entry.id   4890ee769bbf4426ff4ccd7305f2bdcc
#
_cell.length_a   1.000
_cell.length_b   1.000
_cell.length_c   1.000
_cell.angle_alpha   90.00
_cell.angle_beta   90.00
_cell.angle_gamma   90.00
#
_symmetry.space_group_name_H-M   'P 1'
#
loop_
_entity.id
_entity.type
_entity.pdbx_description
1 polymer ?
#
loop_
_entity_poly.entity_id
_entity_poly.type
_entity_poly.pdbx_seq_one_letter_code
_entity_poly.pdbx_strand_id
1 'polypeptide(L)'
;MQSPSTPHFTPDLAVSVVLFHTPLEQLRTLIDTLVVAITKAGVERVEMVCVDHSEDDGYAGQCHALLAGYDQGSLALTFLQLDVNRGYGAGHNHAMASVNSRVHLILNPDVELSPDSVSFALEAFADNEDIAVLAPIGFNQMGEPEYLAKAYPSVAVLGLRALAPKAARTFFDGSLARYEMRDREPTSTLRSITLASGCCMWVRRSVFDRVGGFDESFFLYFEDYDLSLKMAAAGKVMEHRGIEIVHHGGQASRKGLSHVRWFVSGAFKFFRRWGWKWLG
;
A
#
# COMPACT_ATOMS: atom_id res chain seq x y z
N MET A 1 -3.61 42.33 -18.84
CA MET A 1 -2.35 41.59 -18.74
C MET A 1 -2.62 40.37 -17.87
N GLN A 2 -2.78 39.20 -18.50
CA GLN A 2 -2.88 37.96 -17.77
C GLN A 2 -1.46 37.59 -17.30
N SER A 3 -1.28 37.37 -16.00
CA SER A 3 -0.02 36.86 -15.45
C SER A 3 0.25 35.50 -16.09
N PRO A 4 1.49 35.18 -16.49
CA PRO A 4 1.82 33.87 -17.02
C PRO A 4 1.57 32.84 -15.91
N SER A 5 0.70 31.85 -16.20
CA SER A 5 0.52 30.69 -15.35
C SER A 5 1.87 29.99 -15.25
N THR A 6 2.45 29.96 -14.08
CA THR A 6 3.59 29.09 -13.77
C THR A 6 3.27 27.69 -14.26
N PRO A 7 4.11 27.02 -15.03
CA PRO A 7 3.88 25.64 -15.41
C PRO A 7 3.75 24.84 -14.12
N HIS A 8 2.57 24.24 -13.88
CA HIS A 8 2.37 23.31 -12.78
C HIS A 8 3.22 22.09 -13.08
N PHE A 9 4.40 22.04 -12.49
CA PHE A 9 5.26 20.86 -12.54
C PHE A 9 4.53 19.73 -11.77
N THR A 10 4.12 18.70 -12.50
CA THR A 10 3.54 17.52 -11.88
C THR A 10 4.69 16.62 -11.43
N PRO A 11 4.90 16.40 -10.13
CA PRO A 11 5.97 15.53 -9.66
C PRO A 11 5.78 14.09 -10.19
N ASP A 12 6.89 13.42 -10.46
CA ASP A 12 6.86 12.05 -10.94
C ASP A 12 6.30 11.10 -9.89
N LEU A 13 6.53 11.40 -8.61
CA LEU A 13 6.13 10.59 -7.47
C LEU A 13 5.46 11.43 -6.37
N ALA A 14 4.36 10.91 -5.84
CA ALA A 14 3.81 11.31 -4.54
C ALA A 14 3.62 10.08 -3.65
N VAL A 15 3.58 10.29 -2.33
CA VAL A 15 3.44 9.23 -1.33
C VAL A 15 2.31 9.56 -0.39
N SER A 16 1.48 8.59 -0.04
CA SER A 16 0.48 8.72 1.02
C SER A 16 0.71 7.70 2.13
N VAL A 17 0.58 8.16 3.37
CA VAL A 17 0.69 7.34 4.58
C VAL A 17 -0.50 7.64 5.47
N VAL A 18 -1.19 6.60 5.93
CA VAL A 18 -2.29 6.72 6.89
C VAL A 18 -1.79 6.32 8.27
N LEU A 19 -1.97 7.22 9.23
CA LEU A 19 -1.55 7.06 10.62
C LEU A 19 -2.75 6.79 11.52
N PHE A 20 -2.57 5.90 12.50
CA PHE A 20 -3.53 5.66 13.59
C PHE A 20 -2.75 5.22 14.83
N HIS A 21 -2.41 6.16 15.70
CA HIS A 21 -1.53 5.94 16.87
C HIS A 21 -0.25 5.16 16.52
N THR A 22 0.29 5.43 15.35
CA THR A 22 1.53 4.80 14.87
C THR A 22 2.71 5.22 15.76
N PRO A 23 3.55 4.28 16.24
CA PRO A 23 4.77 4.65 16.94
C PRO A 23 5.64 5.58 16.09
N LEU A 24 6.03 6.71 16.65
CA LEU A 24 6.83 7.73 15.94
C LEU A 24 8.14 7.18 15.37
N GLU A 25 8.71 6.18 16.02
CA GLU A 25 9.93 5.52 15.54
C GLU A 25 9.70 4.77 14.23
N GLN A 26 8.53 4.14 14.06
CA GLN A 26 8.19 3.51 12.78
C GLN A 26 8.03 4.56 11.67
N LEU A 27 7.34 5.67 11.95
CA LEU A 27 7.21 6.76 11.00
C LEU A 27 8.57 7.37 10.65
N ARG A 28 9.47 7.52 11.63
CA ARG A 28 10.85 7.97 11.42
C ARG A 28 11.59 7.04 10.46
N THR A 29 11.61 5.75 10.76
CA THR A 29 12.31 4.72 9.98
C THR A 29 11.80 4.67 8.53
N LEU A 30 10.47 4.75 8.35
CA LEU A 30 9.86 4.84 7.03
C LEU A 30 10.40 6.06 6.26
N ILE A 31 10.40 7.25 6.87
CA ILE A 31 10.85 8.48 6.20
C ILE A 31 12.35 8.40 5.89
N ASP A 32 13.17 7.92 6.81
CA ASP A 32 14.60 7.75 6.61
C ASP A 32 14.91 6.86 5.39
N THR A 33 14.23 5.70 5.27
CA THR A 33 14.41 4.78 4.14
C THR A 33 13.85 5.36 2.83
N LEU A 34 12.74 6.09 2.88
CA LEU A 34 12.16 6.78 1.73
C LEU A 34 13.11 7.88 1.22
N VAL A 35 13.70 8.69 2.10
CA VAL A 35 14.68 9.73 1.73
C VAL A 35 15.90 9.12 1.05
N VAL A 36 16.41 8.00 1.55
CA VAL A 36 17.51 7.27 0.91
C VAL A 36 17.13 6.81 -0.49
N ALA A 37 15.94 6.23 -0.66
CA ALA A 37 15.48 5.72 -1.95
C ALA A 37 15.21 6.86 -2.96
N ILE A 38 14.64 7.98 -2.54
CA ILE A 38 14.43 9.19 -3.36
C ILE A 38 15.78 9.77 -3.81
N THR A 39 16.73 9.91 -2.87
CA THR A 39 18.05 10.46 -3.15
C THR A 39 18.80 9.60 -4.17
N LYS A 40 18.76 8.26 -3.98
CA LYS A 40 19.41 7.32 -4.90
C LYS A 40 18.78 7.35 -6.30
N ALA A 41 17.46 7.53 -6.38
CA ALA A 41 16.73 7.63 -7.65
C ALA A 41 16.97 8.97 -8.36
N GLY A 42 17.56 9.97 -7.70
CA GLY A 42 17.78 11.31 -8.26
C GLY A 42 16.46 12.06 -8.54
N VAL A 43 15.39 11.76 -7.80
CA VAL A 43 14.11 12.47 -7.97
C VAL A 43 14.19 13.83 -7.29
N GLU A 44 13.92 14.89 -8.06
CA GLU A 44 14.09 16.27 -7.58
C GLU A 44 13.02 16.67 -6.56
N ARG A 45 11.80 16.16 -6.71
CA ARG A 45 10.68 16.51 -5.82
C ARG A 45 9.72 15.34 -5.66
N VAL A 46 9.47 14.99 -4.41
CA VAL A 46 8.44 14.04 -3.97
C VAL A 46 7.54 14.75 -2.95
N GLU A 47 6.24 14.60 -3.09
CA GLU A 47 5.27 15.07 -2.11
C GLU A 47 4.74 13.89 -1.29
N MET A 48 4.93 13.94 0.02
CA MET A 48 4.41 12.93 0.94
C MET A 48 3.31 13.54 1.81
N VAL A 49 2.16 12.89 1.83
CA VAL A 49 1.02 13.29 2.65
C VAL A 49 0.78 12.25 3.72
N CYS A 50 0.91 12.65 4.97
CA CYS A 50 0.52 11.86 6.14
C CYS A 50 -0.90 12.26 6.56
N VAL A 51 -1.81 11.29 6.58
CA VAL A 51 -3.19 11.48 7.03
C VAL A 51 -3.35 10.79 8.37
N ASP A 52 -3.65 11.55 9.40
CA ASP A 52 -3.85 11.04 10.77
C ASP A 52 -5.35 10.84 11.07
N HIS A 53 -5.66 9.63 11.50
CA HIS A 53 -6.98 9.19 11.94
C HIS A 53 -7.06 8.94 13.45
N SER A 54 -6.06 9.39 14.22
CA SER A 54 -5.93 9.04 15.66
C SER A 54 -6.92 9.80 16.54
N GLU A 55 -7.50 10.91 16.05
CA GLU A 55 -8.43 11.77 16.81
C GLU A 55 -7.78 12.24 18.14
N ASP A 56 -6.45 12.51 18.12
CA ASP A 56 -5.62 12.83 19.27
C ASP A 56 -4.66 13.98 18.94
N ASP A 57 -4.96 15.17 19.47
CA ASP A 57 -4.17 16.39 19.25
C ASP A 57 -2.74 16.27 19.79
N GLY A 58 -2.54 15.52 20.88
CA GLY A 58 -1.21 15.28 21.45
C GLY A 58 -0.34 14.44 20.53
N TYR A 59 -0.92 13.38 19.95
CA TYR A 59 -0.25 12.57 18.94
C TYR A 59 0.02 13.37 17.65
N ALA A 60 -0.96 14.13 17.17
CA ALA A 60 -0.82 14.99 16.00
C ALA A 60 0.32 16.00 16.18
N GLY A 61 0.42 16.64 17.36
CA GLY A 61 1.52 17.56 17.69
C GLY A 61 2.89 16.89 17.63
N GLN A 62 3.00 15.65 18.09
CA GLN A 62 4.24 14.86 18.02
C GLN A 62 4.61 14.51 16.57
N CYS A 63 3.62 14.14 15.75
CA CYS A 63 3.82 13.89 14.31
C CYS A 63 4.30 15.15 13.60
N HIS A 64 3.67 16.30 13.84
CA HIS A 64 4.09 17.59 13.29
C HIS A 64 5.55 17.91 13.64
N ALA A 65 5.93 17.75 14.91
CA ALA A 65 7.30 18.01 15.36
C ALA A 65 8.32 17.09 14.67
N LEU A 66 7.97 15.82 14.48
CA LEU A 66 8.81 14.87 13.77
C LEU A 66 8.97 15.26 12.29
N LEU A 67 7.87 15.51 11.59
CA LEU A 67 7.84 15.80 10.16
C LEU A 67 8.57 17.11 9.81
N ALA A 68 8.49 18.12 10.67
CA ALA A 68 9.20 19.38 10.47
C ALA A 68 10.73 19.22 10.37
N GLY A 69 11.30 18.15 10.92
CA GLY A 69 12.72 17.82 10.78
C GLY A 69 13.12 17.28 9.41
N TYR A 70 12.14 16.83 8.61
CA TYR A 70 12.36 16.18 7.31
C TYR A 70 11.88 17.01 6.11
N ASP A 71 11.14 18.08 6.32
CA ASP A 71 10.63 18.94 5.23
C ASP A 71 11.77 19.78 4.62
N GLN A 72 12.70 19.09 3.97
CA GLN A 72 13.91 19.65 3.37
C GLN A 72 14.32 18.86 2.12
N GLY A 73 14.98 19.54 1.19
CA GLY A 73 15.52 18.90 -0.01
C GLY A 73 14.43 18.42 -0.99
N SER A 74 14.53 17.16 -1.41
CA SER A 74 13.63 16.55 -2.41
C SER A 74 12.29 16.07 -1.86
N LEU A 75 12.08 16.07 -0.54
CA LEU A 75 10.85 15.61 0.09
C LEU A 75 10.07 16.77 0.72
N ALA A 76 8.89 17.05 0.19
CA ALA A 76 7.94 17.98 0.77
C ALA A 76 6.87 17.19 1.57
N LEU A 77 6.62 17.59 2.81
CA LEU A 77 5.76 16.90 3.75
C LEU A 77 4.49 17.68 4.07
N THR A 78 3.36 17.03 3.96
CA THR A 78 2.06 17.56 4.38
C THR A 78 1.46 16.64 5.43
N PHE A 79 0.96 17.20 6.53
CA PHE A 79 0.25 16.48 7.56
C PHE A 79 -1.20 16.94 7.62
N LEU A 80 -2.13 16.00 7.55
CA LEU A 80 -3.57 16.23 7.58
C LEU A 80 -4.18 15.43 8.73
N GLN A 81 -4.62 16.11 9.78
CA GLN A 81 -5.40 15.49 10.85
C GLN A 81 -6.87 15.51 10.45
N LEU A 82 -7.54 14.36 10.55
CA LEU A 82 -8.97 14.23 10.26
C LEU A 82 -9.76 14.06 11.56
N ASP A 83 -10.93 14.71 11.61
CA ASP A 83 -11.82 14.69 12.78
C ASP A 83 -12.46 13.32 13.04
N VAL A 84 -12.49 12.45 12.02
CA VAL A 84 -13.13 11.12 12.08
C VAL A 84 -12.31 10.10 11.31
N ASN A 85 -12.06 8.96 11.94
CA ASN A 85 -11.46 7.82 11.29
C ASN A 85 -12.45 7.16 10.33
N ARG A 86 -12.22 7.33 9.03
CA ARG A 86 -13.02 6.74 7.95
C ARG A 86 -12.43 5.44 7.39
N GLY A 87 -11.33 4.97 7.94
CA GLY A 87 -10.63 3.75 7.53
C GLY A 87 -9.49 4.00 6.56
N TYR A 88 -8.76 2.93 6.27
CA TYR A 88 -7.49 2.95 5.55
C TYR A 88 -7.61 3.56 4.14
N GLY A 89 -8.49 3.01 3.31
CA GLY A 89 -8.67 3.47 1.93
C GLY A 89 -9.13 4.92 1.82
N ALA A 90 -10.02 5.36 2.74
CA ALA A 90 -10.49 6.74 2.79
C ALA A 90 -9.36 7.73 3.11
N GLY A 91 -8.43 7.36 4.00
CA GLY A 91 -7.26 8.17 4.31
C GLY A 91 -6.37 8.36 3.07
N HIS A 92 -6.10 7.30 2.32
CA HIS A 92 -5.34 7.39 1.08
C HIS A 92 -6.06 8.18 -0.01
N ASN A 93 -7.38 8.02 -0.17
CA ASN A 93 -8.16 8.84 -1.10
C ASN A 93 -8.02 10.32 -0.75
N HIS A 94 -8.11 10.66 0.55
CA HIS A 94 -7.97 12.04 1.02
C HIS A 94 -6.58 12.62 0.73
N ALA A 95 -5.52 11.85 1.01
CA ALA A 95 -4.15 12.23 0.68
C ALA A 95 -3.98 12.46 -0.82
N MET A 96 -4.45 11.53 -1.64
CA MET A 96 -4.31 11.59 -3.09
C MET A 96 -5.12 12.73 -3.72
N ALA A 97 -6.20 13.18 -3.07
CA ALA A 97 -6.95 14.36 -3.53
C ALA A 97 -6.18 15.68 -3.32
N SER A 98 -5.22 15.72 -2.40
CA SER A 98 -4.44 16.93 -2.07
C SER A 98 -3.17 17.10 -2.91
N VAL A 99 -2.73 16.05 -3.62
CA VAL A 99 -1.50 16.07 -4.42
C VAL A 99 -1.75 15.52 -5.82
N ASN A 100 -0.91 15.92 -6.76
CA ASN A 100 -0.91 15.38 -8.11
C ASN A 100 0.45 14.74 -8.42
N SER A 101 0.46 13.59 -9.13
CA SER A 101 1.69 12.89 -9.52
C SER A 101 1.42 11.97 -10.71
N ARG A 102 2.47 11.51 -11.38
CA ARG A 102 2.35 10.44 -12.39
C ARG A 102 2.20 9.07 -11.76
N VAL A 103 3.02 8.81 -10.74
CA VAL A 103 3.00 7.60 -9.92
C VAL A 103 2.69 8.00 -8.48
N HIS A 104 1.87 7.21 -7.80
CA HIS A 104 1.58 7.40 -6.40
C HIS A 104 1.93 6.14 -5.61
N LEU A 105 2.64 6.31 -4.50
CA LEU A 105 2.96 5.24 -3.57
C LEU A 105 1.99 5.29 -2.37
N ILE A 106 1.19 4.25 -2.25
CA ILE A 106 0.37 3.94 -1.07
C ILE A 106 1.27 3.15 -0.12
N LEU A 107 1.50 3.65 1.09
CA LEU A 107 2.52 3.11 1.97
C LEU A 107 2.05 3.05 3.42
N ASN A 108 2.26 1.90 4.07
CA ASN A 108 2.06 1.76 5.51
C ASN A 108 3.18 2.42 6.29
N PRO A 109 2.90 2.94 7.49
CA PRO A 109 3.90 3.60 8.31
C PRO A 109 4.93 2.66 8.96
N ASP A 110 4.73 1.35 8.84
CA ASP A 110 5.59 0.28 9.38
C ASP A 110 6.35 -0.48 8.29
N VAL A 111 6.64 0.20 7.17
CA VAL A 111 7.39 -0.33 6.03
C VAL A 111 8.73 0.39 5.89
N GLU A 112 9.80 -0.37 5.67
CA GLU A 112 11.10 0.11 5.22
C GLU A 112 11.30 -0.20 3.74
N LEU A 113 11.74 0.78 2.97
CA LEU A 113 12.01 0.63 1.55
C LEU A 113 13.49 0.29 1.30
N SER A 114 13.77 -0.62 0.37
CA SER A 114 15.13 -0.77 -0.12
C SER A 114 15.57 0.48 -0.91
N PRO A 115 16.88 0.80 -0.92
CA PRO A 115 17.38 2.01 -1.59
C PRO A 115 17.07 2.10 -3.08
N ASP A 116 16.83 0.99 -3.76
CA ASP A 116 16.53 0.93 -5.21
C ASP A 116 15.03 0.98 -5.52
N SER A 117 14.16 0.93 -4.50
CA SER A 117 12.71 0.80 -4.67
C SER A 117 12.11 1.90 -5.54
N VAL A 118 12.52 3.16 -5.35
CA VAL A 118 11.99 4.30 -6.11
C VAL A 118 12.47 4.24 -7.57
N SER A 119 13.75 3.97 -7.81
CA SER A 119 14.30 3.88 -9.17
C SER A 119 13.59 2.81 -9.97
N PHE A 120 13.54 1.58 -9.44
CA PHE A 120 12.89 0.45 -10.12
C PHE A 120 11.40 0.67 -10.37
N ALA A 121 10.70 1.31 -9.42
CA ALA A 121 9.30 1.61 -9.62
C ALA A 121 9.09 2.61 -10.76
N LEU A 122 9.80 3.73 -10.75
CA LEU A 122 9.67 4.77 -11.78
C LEU A 122 10.08 4.26 -13.17
N GLU A 123 11.17 3.49 -13.27
CA GLU A 123 11.60 2.83 -14.51
C GLU A 123 10.53 1.86 -15.03
N ALA A 124 9.98 1.00 -14.15
CA ALA A 124 8.95 0.06 -14.56
C ALA A 124 7.69 0.76 -15.11
N PHE A 125 7.27 1.88 -14.50
CA PHE A 125 6.14 2.67 -15.00
C PHE A 125 6.47 3.47 -16.26
N ALA A 126 7.72 3.88 -16.47
CA ALA A 126 8.16 4.56 -17.68
C ALA A 126 8.20 3.60 -18.88
N ASP A 127 8.76 2.42 -18.67
CA ASP A 127 8.94 1.40 -19.71
C ASP A 127 7.66 0.66 -20.09
N ASN A 128 6.64 0.68 -19.21
CA ASN A 128 5.41 -0.07 -19.39
C ASN A 128 4.19 0.80 -19.09
N GLU A 129 3.61 1.41 -20.11
CA GLU A 129 2.44 2.29 -19.96
C GLU A 129 1.18 1.57 -19.48
N ASP A 130 1.10 0.26 -19.66
CA ASP A 130 -0.04 -0.57 -19.27
C ASP A 130 0.02 -1.07 -17.81
N ILE A 131 1.11 -0.83 -17.07
CA ILE A 131 1.14 -1.10 -15.63
C ILE A 131 0.25 -0.10 -14.90
N ALA A 132 -0.77 -0.62 -14.23
CA ALA A 132 -1.66 0.12 -13.36
C ALA A 132 -1.20 0.07 -11.88
N VAL A 133 -0.77 -1.11 -11.44
CA VAL A 133 -0.28 -1.37 -10.07
C VAL A 133 1.04 -2.11 -10.12
N LEU A 134 1.98 -1.71 -9.25
CA LEU A 134 3.23 -2.41 -9.04
C LEU A 134 3.39 -2.70 -7.54
N ALA A 135 3.57 -3.97 -7.19
CA ALA A 135 3.80 -4.44 -5.84
C ALA A 135 5.27 -4.81 -5.64
N PRO A 136 5.82 -4.63 -4.43
CA PRO A 136 7.15 -5.13 -4.06
C PRO A 136 7.10 -6.60 -3.66
N ILE A 137 8.28 -7.22 -3.49
CA ILE A 137 8.44 -8.36 -2.62
C ILE A 137 8.68 -7.90 -1.19
N GLY A 138 8.16 -8.66 -0.21
CA GLY A 138 8.23 -8.31 1.20
C GLY A 138 9.01 -9.31 2.02
N PHE A 139 9.62 -8.79 3.08
CA PHE A 139 10.26 -9.57 4.13
C PHE A 139 9.79 -9.07 5.50
N ASN A 140 9.74 -9.96 6.47
CA ASN A 140 9.56 -9.56 7.86
C ASN A 140 10.90 -9.12 8.49
N GLN A 141 10.86 -8.65 9.74
CA GLN A 141 12.07 -8.23 10.49
C GLN A 141 13.14 -9.33 10.66
N MET A 142 12.78 -10.60 10.51
CA MET A 142 13.69 -11.74 10.58
C MET A 142 14.28 -12.12 9.20
N GLY A 143 13.94 -11.36 8.16
CA GLY A 143 14.34 -11.66 6.78
C GLY A 143 13.55 -12.81 6.14
N GLU A 144 12.45 -13.26 6.75
CA GLU A 144 11.60 -14.29 6.16
C GLU A 144 10.64 -13.66 5.14
N PRO A 145 10.37 -14.34 4.01
CA PRO A 145 9.47 -13.81 2.98
C PRO A 145 8.05 -13.56 3.49
N GLU A 146 7.53 -12.38 3.21
CA GLU A 146 6.12 -12.03 3.30
C GLU A 146 5.49 -12.00 1.92
N TYR A 147 4.51 -12.84 1.70
CA TYR A 147 3.86 -12.94 0.40
C TYR A 147 2.82 -11.83 0.24
N LEU A 148 3.23 -10.69 -0.32
CA LEU A 148 2.39 -9.51 -0.50
C LEU A 148 1.48 -9.64 -1.73
N ALA A 149 1.93 -10.33 -2.76
CA ALA A 149 1.11 -10.72 -3.90
C ALA A 149 0.18 -11.90 -3.55
N LYS A 150 -1.08 -11.83 -3.98
CA LYS A 150 -2.07 -12.87 -3.75
C LYS A 150 -2.82 -13.23 -5.04
N ALA A 151 -3.20 -14.50 -5.14
CA ALA A 151 -4.24 -14.91 -6.08
C ALA A 151 -5.63 -14.58 -5.51
N TYR A 152 -6.68 -14.69 -6.35
CA TYR A 152 -8.05 -14.51 -5.88
C TYR A 152 -8.39 -15.49 -4.76
N PRO A 153 -8.83 -15.01 -3.57
CA PRO A 153 -9.05 -15.85 -2.40
C PRO A 153 -10.27 -16.74 -2.56
N SER A 154 -10.25 -17.91 -1.87
CA SER A 154 -11.47 -18.65 -1.59
C SER A 154 -11.91 -18.45 -0.13
N VAL A 155 -13.20 -18.65 0.13
CA VAL A 155 -13.75 -18.58 1.50
C VAL A 155 -13.02 -19.58 2.41
N ALA A 156 -12.75 -20.81 1.90
CA ALA A 156 -12.02 -21.82 2.63
C ALA A 156 -10.59 -21.38 3.01
N VAL A 157 -9.83 -20.80 2.07
CA VAL A 157 -8.47 -20.32 2.35
C VAL A 157 -8.46 -19.20 3.38
N LEU A 158 -9.39 -18.24 3.27
CA LEU A 158 -9.49 -17.16 4.26
C LEU A 158 -9.89 -17.69 5.64
N GLY A 159 -10.85 -18.62 5.70
CA GLY A 159 -11.25 -19.28 6.94
C GLY A 159 -10.11 -20.06 7.61
N LEU A 160 -9.33 -20.81 6.82
CA LEU A 160 -8.17 -21.54 7.32
C LEU A 160 -7.10 -20.58 7.90
N ARG A 161 -6.82 -19.47 7.22
CA ARG A 161 -5.86 -18.45 7.72
C ARG A 161 -6.33 -17.81 9.02
N ALA A 162 -7.62 -17.52 9.13
CA ALA A 162 -8.19 -16.84 10.30
C ALA A 162 -8.29 -17.76 11.53
N LEU A 163 -8.70 -19.02 11.34
CA LEU A 163 -9.07 -19.91 12.44
C LEU A 163 -7.96 -20.88 12.85
N ALA A 164 -7.12 -21.33 11.91
CA ALA A 164 -6.13 -22.36 12.18
C ALA A 164 -4.83 -22.17 11.36
N PRO A 165 -4.09 -21.06 11.53
CA PRO A 165 -2.94 -20.78 10.67
C PRO A 165 -1.86 -21.88 10.69
N LYS A 166 -1.58 -22.50 11.84
CA LYS A 166 -0.60 -23.61 11.94
C LYS A 166 -1.10 -24.89 11.24
N ALA A 167 -2.32 -25.28 11.50
CA ALA A 167 -2.95 -26.45 10.84
C ALA A 167 -3.14 -26.21 9.34
N ALA A 168 -3.50 -24.99 8.94
CA ALA A 168 -3.59 -24.61 7.54
C ALA A 168 -2.26 -24.79 6.78
N ARG A 169 -1.16 -24.37 7.38
CA ARG A 169 0.19 -24.55 6.78
C ARG A 169 0.59 -26.01 6.64
N THR A 170 0.19 -26.87 7.58
CA THR A 170 0.61 -28.28 7.58
C THR A 170 -0.23 -29.14 6.62
N PHE A 171 -1.56 -28.97 6.63
CA PHE A 171 -2.47 -29.85 5.88
C PHE A 171 -2.96 -29.26 4.55
N PHE A 172 -2.92 -27.93 4.41
CA PHE A 172 -3.46 -27.20 3.25
C PHE A 172 -2.41 -26.34 2.57
N ASP A 173 -1.12 -26.66 2.72
CA ASP A 173 -0.03 -25.85 2.19
C ASP A 173 -0.15 -25.60 0.68
N GLY A 174 -0.59 -26.58 -0.10
CA GLY A 174 -0.82 -26.42 -1.53
C GLY A 174 -1.88 -25.35 -1.89
N SER A 175 -2.95 -25.24 -1.09
CA SER A 175 -3.98 -24.18 -1.30
C SER A 175 -3.47 -22.81 -0.85
N LEU A 176 -2.70 -22.78 0.23
CA LEU A 176 -2.05 -21.56 0.71
C LEU A 176 -0.97 -21.10 -0.27
N ALA A 177 -0.14 -22.02 -0.78
CA ALA A 177 0.91 -21.71 -1.76
C ALA A 177 0.33 -21.09 -3.03
N ARG A 178 -0.78 -21.65 -3.54
CA ARG A 178 -1.50 -21.05 -4.68
C ARG A 178 -2.04 -19.68 -4.38
N TYR A 179 -2.66 -19.49 -3.22
CA TYR A 179 -3.20 -18.19 -2.80
C TYR A 179 -2.10 -17.16 -2.59
N GLU A 180 -0.99 -17.55 -1.98
CA GLU A 180 0.20 -16.72 -1.72
C GLU A 180 1.14 -16.66 -2.94
N MET A 181 0.75 -17.27 -4.05
CA MET A 181 1.51 -17.31 -5.30
C MET A 181 2.96 -17.83 -5.13
N ARG A 182 3.18 -18.70 -4.13
CA ARG A 182 4.48 -19.34 -3.82
C ARG A 182 4.81 -20.50 -4.77
N ASP A 183 3.79 -21.05 -5.40
CA ASP A 183 3.87 -22.19 -6.34
C ASP A 183 4.36 -21.80 -7.73
N ARG A 184 4.63 -20.53 -7.95
CA ARG A 184 5.06 -19.99 -9.25
C ARG A 184 6.43 -19.34 -9.12
N GLU A 185 7.46 -20.07 -9.55
CA GLU A 185 8.78 -19.49 -9.70
C GLU A 185 8.75 -18.40 -10.79
N PRO A 186 9.07 -17.15 -10.44
CA PRO A 186 9.08 -16.08 -11.42
C PRO A 186 10.30 -16.24 -12.35
N THR A 187 10.03 -16.25 -13.63
CA THR A 187 11.06 -16.33 -14.68
C THR A 187 11.60 -14.96 -15.10
N SER A 188 11.00 -13.88 -14.59
CA SER A 188 11.36 -12.49 -14.93
C SER A 188 11.30 -11.59 -13.71
N THR A 189 11.90 -10.40 -13.82
CA THR A 189 11.87 -9.35 -12.81
C THR A 189 10.45 -8.85 -12.53
N LEU A 190 9.61 -8.76 -13.59
CA LEU A 190 8.19 -8.41 -13.50
C LEU A 190 7.33 -9.66 -13.60
N ARG A 191 6.40 -9.84 -12.67
CA ARG A 191 5.46 -10.95 -12.61
C ARG A 191 4.03 -10.42 -12.54
N SER A 192 3.11 -10.96 -13.37
CA SER A 192 1.69 -10.66 -13.25
C SER A 192 1.11 -11.29 -11.98
N ILE A 193 0.36 -10.50 -11.24
CA ILE A 193 -0.32 -10.91 -10.00
C ILE A 193 -1.80 -10.54 -10.07
N THR A 194 -2.63 -11.11 -9.19
CA THR A 194 -4.05 -10.77 -9.16
C THR A 194 -4.34 -9.65 -8.16
N LEU A 195 -3.76 -9.73 -6.98
CA LEU A 195 -3.99 -8.82 -5.87
C LEU A 195 -2.65 -8.38 -5.28
N ALA A 196 -2.53 -7.10 -5.01
CA ALA A 196 -1.41 -6.49 -4.31
C ALA A 196 -1.84 -6.10 -2.89
N SER A 197 -0.94 -6.24 -1.91
CA SER A 197 -1.18 -5.75 -0.56
C SER A 197 -1.09 -4.24 -0.49
N GLY A 198 -2.01 -3.62 0.23
CA GLY A 198 -2.02 -2.18 0.49
C GLY A 198 -0.84 -1.68 1.32
N CYS A 199 -0.07 -2.55 1.99
CA CYS A 199 1.04 -2.10 2.82
C CYS A 199 2.12 -1.33 2.03
N CYS A 200 2.33 -1.68 0.76
CA CYS A 200 3.18 -0.95 -0.18
C CYS A 200 2.67 -1.21 -1.60
N MET A 201 2.03 -0.22 -2.20
CA MET A 201 1.41 -0.35 -3.50
C MET A 201 1.70 0.90 -4.33
N TRP A 202 2.45 0.74 -5.42
CA TRP A 202 2.69 1.79 -6.39
C TRP A 202 1.57 1.78 -7.42
N VAL A 203 0.97 2.92 -7.71
CA VAL A 203 -0.15 3.00 -8.66
C VAL A 203 0.08 4.08 -9.70
N ARG A 204 -0.34 3.82 -10.94
CA ARG A 204 -0.44 4.84 -11.97
C ARG A 204 -1.61 5.76 -11.63
N ARG A 205 -1.32 7.01 -11.32
CA ARG A 205 -2.31 7.98 -10.83
C ARG A 205 -3.50 8.14 -11.75
N SER A 206 -3.29 8.25 -13.05
CA SER A 206 -4.37 8.38 -14.03
C SER A 206 -5.32 7.17 -14.07
N VAL A 207 -4.83 5.96 -13.77
CA VAL A 207 -5.67 4.76 -13.67
C VAL A 207 -6.41 4.75 -12.34
N PHE A 208 -5.76 5.10 -11.23
CA PHE A 208 -6.40 5.22 -9.92
C PHE A 208 -7.59 6.18 -9.95
N ASP A 209 -7.41 7.36 -10.55
CA ASP A 209 -8.47 8.37 -10.69
C ASP A 209 -9.62 7.84 -11.57
N ARG A 210 -9.29 7.17 -12.68
CA ARG A 210 -10.29 6.59 -13.60
C ARG A 210 -11.17 5.55 -12.92
N VAL A 211 -10.63 4.72 -12.02
CA VAL A 211 -11.40 3.69 -11.33
C VAL A 211 -12.06 4.21 -10.04
N GLY A 212 -11.87 5.48 -9.71
CA GLY A 212 -12.47 6.15 -8.54
C GLY A 212 -11.81 5.81 -7.21
N GLY A 213 -10.51 5.46 -7.21
CA GLY A 213 -9.73 5.20 -6.01
C GLY A 213 -10.22 4.03 -5.17
N PHE A 214 -9.93 4.06 -3.88
CA PHE A 214 -10.46 3.10 -2.90
C PHE A 214 -11.98 3.25 -2.73
N ASP A 215 -12.67 2.14 -2.53
CA ASP A 215 -14.08 2.16 -2.08
C ASP A 215 -14.13 2.36 -0.56
N GLU A 216 -14.56 3.54 -0.14
CA GLU A 216 -14.62 3.94 1.28
C GLU A 216 -15.67 3.17 2.09
N SER A 217 -16.47 2.33 1.46
CA SER A 217 -17.35 1.41 2.18
C SER A 217 -16.58 0.32 2.93
N PHE A 218 -15.33 0.05 2.54
CA PHE A 218 -14.40 -0.81 3.29
C PHE A 218 -13.67 0.05 4.33
N PHE A 219 -13.86 -0.24 5.59
CA PHE A 219 -13.15 0.45 6.66
C PHE A 219 -11.70 -0.03 6.78
N LEU A 220 -11.53 -1.36 6.80
CA LEU A 220 -10.23 -2.02 6.88
C LEU A 220 -10.37 -3.46 6.38
N TYR A 221 -9.36 -3.96 5.65
CA TYR A 221 -9.31 -5.25 4.96
C TYR A 221 -10.18 -5.31 3.70
N PHE A 222 -9.62 -5.92 2.66
CA PHE A 222 -10.18 -6.10 1.32
C PHE A 222 -10.33 -4.83 0.47
N GLU A 223 -10.09 -3.64 1.00
CA GLU A 223 -10.03 -2.39 0.21
C GLU A 223 -8.91 -2.43 -0.83
N ASP A 224 -7.77 -3.01 -0.48
CA ASP A 224 -6.61 -3.23 -1.35
C ASP A 224 -6.88 -4.29 -2.43
N TYR A 225 -7.61 -5.35 -2.07
CA TYR A 225 -8.05 -6.38 -3.01
C TYR A 225 -9.07 -5.83 -4.00
N ASP A 226 -10.05 -5.06 -3.51
CA ASP A 226 -11.04 -4.38 -4.34
C ASP A 226 -10.35 -3.42 -5.31
N LEU A 227 -9.43 -2.59 -4.81
CA LEU A 227 -8.66 -1.66 -5.64
C LEU A 227 -7.84 -2.42 -6.68
N SER A 228 -7.14 -3.50 -6.31
CA SER A 228 -6.35 -4.30 -7.24
C SER A 228 -7.19 -4.80 -8.42
N LEU A 229 -8.41 -5.29 -8.17
CA LEU A 229 -9.29 -5.79 -9.22
C LEU A 229 -9.90 -4.65 -10.06
N LYS A 230 -10.21 -3.50 -9.46
CA LYS A 230 -10.64 -2.30 -10.20
C LYS A 230 -9.52 -1.83 -11.14
N MET A 231 -8.29 -1.76 -10.64
CA MET A 231 -7.13 -1.35 -11.42
C MET A 231 -6.80 -2.36 -12.53
N ALA A 232 -6.97 -3.67 -12.27
CA ALA A 232 -6.79 -4.75 -13.24
C ALA A 232 -7.74 -4.66 -14.43
N ALA A 233 -8.91 -4.04 -14.27
CA ALA A 233 -9.84 -3.78 -15.38
C ALA A 233 -9.36 -2.67 -16.34
N ALA A 234 -8.38 -1.88 -15.94
CA ALA A 234 -7.88 -0.72 -16.68
C ALA A 234 -6.37 -0.76 -16.97
N GLY A 235 -5.66 -1.80 -16.52
CA GLY A 235 -4.23 -2.00 -16.75
C GLY A 235 -3.72 -3.26 -16.06
N LYS A 236 -2.41 -3.48 -16.05
CA LYS A 236 -1.78 -4.65 -15.45
C LYS A 236 -1.48 -4.45 -13.98
N VAL A 237 -1.68 -5.49 -13.18
CA VAL A 237 -1.23 -5.58 -11.78
C VAL A 237 0.00 -6.48 -11.75
N MET A 238 1.13 -5.92 -11.38
CA MET A 238 2.44 -6.58 -11.47
C MET A 238 3.13 -6.58 -10.10
N GLU A 239 4.04 -7.52 -9.90
CA GLU A 239 5.02 -7.53 -8.83
C GLU A 239 6.41 -7.35 -9.42
N HIS A 240 7.24 -6.50 -8.81
CA HIS A 240 8.62 -6.26 -9.23
C HIS A 240 9.61 -6.79 -8.19
N ARG A 241 10.40 -7.79 -8.57
CA ARG A 241 11.30 -8.50 -7.64
C ARG A 241 12.49 -7.67 -7.14
N GLY A 242 12.88 -6.63 -7.84
CA GLY A 242 13.93 -5.71 -7.39
C GLY A 242 13.42 -4.66 -6.40
N ILE A 243 12.10 -4.50 -6.25
CA ILE A 243 11.53 -3.63 -5.22
C ILE A 243 11.35 -4.47 -3.97
N GLU A 244 12.18 -4.22 -2.98
CA GLU A 244 12.19 -4.98 -1.73
C GLU A 244 11.75 -4.08 -0.57
N ILE A 245 10.96 -4.64 0.34
CA ILE A 245 10.55 -3.95 1.56
C ILE A 245 10.73 -4.86 2.78
N VAL A 246 10.99 -4.24 3.93
CA VAL A 246 10.81 -4.89 5.23
C VAL A 246 9.53 -4.34 5.85
N HIS A 247 8.60 -5.23 6.17
CA HIS A 247 7.33 -4.87 6.79
C HIS A 247 7.35 -5.28 8.26
N HIS A 248 7.28 -4.29 9.13
CA HIS A 248 7.29 -4.51 10.58
C HIS A 248 5.92 -4.96 11.11
N GLY A 249 4.99 -5.21 10.20
CA GLY A 249 3.63 -5.58 10.48
C GLY A 249 3.54 -6.64 11.56
N GLY A 250 2.68 -6.49 12.49
CA GLY A 250 2.65 -7.55 13.45
C GLY A 250 2.07 -7.29 14.81
N GLN A 251 1.33 -6.28 15.01
CA GLN A 251 0.44 -6.26 16.17
C GLN A 251 -0.90 -6.97 15.91
N ALA A 252 -0.90 -7.88 14.92
CA ALA A 252 -2.07 -8.70 14.60
C ALA A 252 -2.57 -9.54 15.79
N SER A 253 -1.71 -9.90 16.72
CA SER A 253 -2.07 -10.68 17.92
C SER A 253 -2.89 -9.90 18.96
N ARG A 254 -2.98 -8.56 18.85
CA ARG A 254 -3.80 -7.71 19.71
C ARG A 254 -5.10 -7.24 19.05
N LYS A 255 -5.45 -7.79 17.88
CA LYS A 255 -6.64 -7.39 17.14
C LYS A 255 -7.90 -7.88 17.86
N GLY A 256 -8.66 -6.94 18.44
CA GLY A 256 -9.91 -7.21 19.15
C GLY A 256 -11.07 -7.61 18.22
N LEU A 257 -12.27 -7.81 18.79
CA LEU A 257 -13.49 -8.21 18.06
C LEU A 257 -13.85 -7.27 16.89
N SER A 258 -13.50 -5.99 16.99
CA SER A 258 -13.71 -5.02 15.90
C SER A 258 -12.99 -5.41 14.61
N HIS A 259 -11.75 -5.91 14.69
CA HIS A 259 -11.00 -6.37 13.52
C HIS A 259 -11.63 -7.60 12.86
N VAL A 260 -12.17 -8.53 13.65
CA VAL A 260 -12.91 -9.68 13.13
C VAL A 260 -14.15 -9.20 12.38
N ARG A 261 -14.89 -8.23 12.94
CA ARG A 261 -16.08 -7.64 12.31
C ARG A 261 -15.72 -6.95 10.98
N TRP A 262 -14.65 -6.15 10.94
CA TRP A 262 -14.21 -5.49 9.71
C TRP A 262 -13.76 -6.50 8.66
N PHE A 263 -13.00 -7.52 9.07
CA PHE A 263 -12.57 -8.59 8.16
C PHE A 263 -13.76 -9.35 7.55
N VAL A 264 -14.72 -9.79 8.36
CA VAL A 264 -15.92 -10.50 7.87
C VAL A 264 -16.78 -9.61 6.99
N SER A 265 -17.00 -8.35 7.40
CA SER A 265 -17.76 -7.38 6.60
C SER A 265 -17.07 -7.08 5.27
N GLY A 266 -15.75 -6.88 5.29
CA GLY A 266 -14.94 -6.65 4.09
C GLY A 266 -14.97 -7.85 3.15
N ALA A 267 -14.76 -9.08 3.69
CA ALA A 267 -14.85 -10.31 2.90
C ALA A 267 -16.22 -10.48 2.23
N PHE A 268 -17.30 -10.23 2.98
CA PHE A 268 -18.67 -10.33 2.43
C PHE A 268 -18.88 -9.32 1.28
N LYS A 269 -18.49 -8.05 1.46
CA LYS A 269 -18.59 -7.02 0.42
C LYS A 269 -17.76 -7.39 -0.81
N PHE A 270 -16.52 -7.84 -0.59
CA PHE A 270 -15.60 -8.26 -1.64
C PHE A 270 -16.19 -9.40 -2.49
N PHE A 271 -16.59 -10.51 -1.84
CA PHE A 271 -17.18 -11.65 -2.57
C PHE A 271 -18.53 -11.32 -3.23
N ARG A 272 -19.35 -10.47 -2.62
CA ARG A 272 -20.60 -10.02 -3.23
C ARG A 272 -20.36 -9.23 -4.52
N ARG A 273 -19.27 -8.45 -4.59
CA ARG A 273 -18.92 -7.64 -5.77
C ARG A 273 -18.25 -8.47 -6.85
N TRP A 274 -17.25 -9.28 -6.47
CA TRP A 274 -16.32 -9.92 -7.41
C TRP A 274 -16.61 -11.40 -7.65
N GLY A 275 -17.52 -11.99 -6.92
CA GLY A 275 -17.93 -13.37 -7.03
C GLY A 275 -17.43 -14.28 -5.92
N TRP A 276 -18.27 -15.25 -5.53
CA TRP A 276 -17.96 -16.20 -4.46
C TRP A 276 -17.12 -17.36 -5.01
N LYS A 277 -15.97 -17.57 -4.40
CA LYS A 277 -15.14 -18.75 -4.59
C LYS A 277 -15.06 -19.51 -3.25
N TRP A 278 -15.72 -20.66 -3.19
CA TRP A 278 -15.83 -21.42 -1.93
C TRP A 278 -14.59 -22.23 -1.64
N LEU A 279 -14.02 -22.91 -2.65
CA LEU A 279 -12.83 -23.76 -2.56
C LEU A 279 -11.73 -23.22 -3.49
N GLY A 280 -10.48 -23.46 -3.11
CA GLY A 280 -9.29 -22.98 -3.85
C GLY A 280 -8.75 -23.98 -4.85
#